data_9d948242c2a51eef1d9719e06b398cc6
#
_entry.id   9d948242c2a51eef1d9719e06b398cc6
#
_cell.length_a   1.000
_cell.length_b   1.000
_cell.length_c   1.000
_cell.angle_alpha   90.00
_cell.angle_beta   90.00
_cell.angle_gamma   90.00
#
_symmetry.space_group_name_H-M   'P 1'
#
loop_
_entity.id
_entity.type
_entity.pdbx_description
1 polymer ?
#
loop_
_entity_poly.entity_id
_entity_poly.type
_entity_poly.pdbx_seq_one_letter_code
_entity_poly.pdbx_strand_id
1 'polypeptide(L)'
;MIRKLMQSIREFKLFSLLSPLFVVLEVVMEVVIPILMAKLIDDGIDGSGGMDAVMHYGWILLVCCVLSLIFGALAGHFAAFASAGFARNLRHDMFYRVQGYSFSNIDKFSAASLVTRMTTDVTNVQNAYQMLIRVALRSPVMLIFSMAMAFHLSAKLALIYLAAIPVLGVGLYFIMTRVHPIFERVFKTYDKLNNVTQENLHGIRVVKSFVREDHEIQKFSGISENIYQDFSRAEKRLAFNMPLMQFCMYVCLILVSWFGARMIVSRTLTTGELMSLMTYAIQILSSLMMLSMVFVMITMSRASCERIVEVLDEESDITSPADAVTAVPDGSVDFNHVSFSYSKREDKCCLEDVDLHIPAGMTVGILGGTGSAKSSLVQLIPRLYDATVGTVQVGGIDVRRYDVETLRQEVAMVLQKNVLFSGTIKENLRWGDPDATDEEMERVCRLAHADEFIQTFPEGYDTYIEQGGSNVSGGQKQRLCIARALLKKPKILILDDSTSAVDTHTDACIRQALRDEIPDTTKFIIAQRVTSLMDADRIIVLDEGRIDGIGTHEELLKNNVIYREVYESQQKGSVPQ
;
A
#
# COMPACT_ATOMS: atom_id res chain seq x y z
N MET A 1 -3.72 -7.45 -15.67
CA MET A 1 -4.26 -7.27 -14.32
C MET A 1 -4.72 -8.58 -13.69
N ILE A 2 -5.87 -9.19 -14.08
CA ILE A 2 -6.43 -10.41 -13.42
C ILE A 2 -5.43 -11.56 -13.42
N ARG A 3 -4.78 -11.87 -14.56
CA ARG A 3 -3.80 -12.96 -14.67
C ARG A 3 -2.64 -12.82 -13.65
N LYS A 4 -2.21 -11.60 -13.36
CA LYS A 4 -1.13 -11.33 -12.41
C LYS A 4 -1.59 -11.57 -10.96
N LEU A 5 -2.77 -11.06 -10.60
CA LEU A 5 -3.35 -11.30 -9.27
C LEU A 5 -3.60 -12.80 -9.02
N MET A 6 -4.04 -13.54 -10.05
CA MET A 6 -4.25 -15.00 -9.94
C MET A 6 -2.95 -15.79 -9.65
N GLN A 7 -1.77 -15.24 -9.95
CA GLN A 7 -0.50 -15.90 -9.61
C GLN A 7 -0.29 -16.01 -8.10
N SER A 8 -0.82 -15.06 -7.32
CA SER A 8 -0.74 -15.07 -5.85
C SER A 8 -1.71 -16.08 -5.18
N ILE A 9 -2.54 -16.81 -5.94
CA ILE A 9 -3.38 -17.88 -5.39
C ILE A 9 -2.51 -19.07 -4.92
N ARG A 10 -1.44 -19.42 -5.64
CA ARG A 10 -0.43 -20.44 -5.32
C ARG A 10 -1.05 -21.74 -4.75
N GLU A 11 -0.75 -22.09 -3.50
CA GLU A 11 -1.20 -23.29 -2.80
C GLU A 11 -2.71 -23.33 -2.54
N PHE A 12 -3.42 -22.20 -2.66
CA PHE A 12 -4.87 -22.12 -2.40
C PHE A 12 -5.75 -22.43 -3.61
N LYS A 13 -5.17 -22.89 -4.76
CA LYS A 13 -5.91 -23.25 -5.97
C LYS A 13 -6.97 -24.31 -5.72
N LEU A 14 -6.64 -25.35 -4.93
CA LEU A 14 -7.58 -26.42 -4.60
C LEU A 14 -8.79 -25.89 -3.83
N PHE A 15 -8.57 -25.07 -2.81
CA PHE A 15 -9.65 -24.47 -2.01
C PHE A 15 -10.50 -23.51 -2.82
N SER A 16 -9.88 -22.79 -3.76
CA SER A 16 -10.55 -21.90 -4.71
C SER A 16 -11.45 -22.66 -5.70
N LEU A 17 -11.18 -23.95 -5.97
CA LEU A 17 -11.99 -24.81 -6.82
C LEU A 17 -13.06 -25.55 -6.00
N LEU A 18 -12.74 -25.95 -4.77
CA LEU A 18 -13.69 -26.68 -3.90
C LEU A 18 -14.87 -25.79 -3.49
N SER A 19 -14.64 -24.51 -3.21
CA SER A 19 -15.73 -23.58 -2.85
C SER A 19 -16.83 -23.52 -3.93
N PRO A 20 -16.55 -23.21 -5.21
CA PRO A 20 -17.53 -23.31 -6.29
C PRO A 20 -18.23 -24.66 -6.41
N LEU A 21 -17.48 -25.75 -6.25
CA LEU A 21 -18.05 -27.10 -6.32
C LEU A 21 -19.14 -27.30 -5.25
N PHE A 22 -18.83 -26.96 -4.01
CA PHE A 22 -19.81 -27.08 -2.91
C PHE A 22 -20.97 -26.09 -3.04
N VAL A 23 -20.76 -24.91 -3.62
CA VAL A 23 -21.83 -23.98 -3.97
C VAL A 23 -22.80 -24.61 -4.97
N VAL A 24 -22.30 -25.30 -6.01
CA VAL A 24 -23.16 -25.98 -6.97
C VAL A 24 -23.96 -27.10 -6.31
N LEU A 25 -23.33 -27.90 -5.44
CA LEU A 25 -24.02 -28.98 -4.70
C LEU A 25 -25.09 -28.42 -3.74
N GLU A 26 -24.79 -27.32 -3.05
CA GLU A 26 -25.75 -26.59 -2.21
C GLU A 26 -26.97 -26.15 -3.03
N VAL A 27 -26.74 -25.50 -4.18
CA VAL A 27 -27.80 -25.03 -5.08
C VAL A 27 -28.65 -26.20 -5.62
N VAL A 28 -28.03 -27.33 -5.96
CA VAL A 28 -28.78 -28.54 -6.39
C VAL A 28 -29.72 -28.99 -5.29
N MET A 29 -29.27 -29.06 -4.04
CA MET A 29 -30.14 -29.42 -2.92
C MET A 29 -31.28 -28.43 -2.74
N GLU A 30 -30.98 -27.11 -2.76
CA GLU A 30 -32.00 -26.07 -2.63
C GLU A 30 -33.05 -26.08 -3.75
N VAL A 31 -32.68 -26.47 -4.97
CA VAL A 31 -33.61 -26.57 -6.10
C VAL A 31 -34.45 -27.84 -6.06
N VAL A 32 -33.94 -28.93 -5.44
CA VAL A 32 -34.68 -30.19 -5.28
C VAL A 32 -35.74 -30.10 -4.15
N ILE A 33 -35.51 -29.31 -3.12
CA ILE A 33 -36.42 -29.19 -1.97
C ILE A 33 -37.85 -28.81 -2.40
N PRO A 34 -38.12 -27.79 -3.24
CA PRO A 34 -39.48 -27.47 -3.66
C PRO A 34 -40.20 -28.61 -4.37
N ILE A 35 -39.50 -29.42 -5.16
CA ILE A 35 -40.09 -30.58 -5.85
C ILE A 35 -40.51 -31.68 -4.86
N LEU A 36 -39.64 -31.97 -3.90
CA LEU A 36 -39.97 -32.92 -2.84
C LEU A 36 -41.14 -32.43 -1.99
N MET A 37 -41.22 -31.12 -1.79
CA MET A 37 -42.34 -30.49 -1.10
C MET A 37 -43.65 -30.63 -1.90
N ALA A 38 -43.57 -30.47 -3.25
CA ALA A 38 -44.71 -30.76 -4.11
C ALA A 38 -45.22 -32.21 -3.94
N LYS A 39 -44.31 -33.16 -4.01
CA LYS A 39 -44.65 -34.58 -3.85
C LYS A 39 -45.23 -34.90 -2.46
N LEU A 40 -44.71 -34.26 -1.41
CA LEU A 40 -45.24 -34.40 -0.06
C LEU A 40 -46.70 -33.91 0.02
N ILE A 41 -47.04 -32.82 -0.66
CA ILE A 41 -48.40 -32.28 -0.71
C ILE A 41 -49.29 -33.13 -1.56
N ASP A 42 -48.87 -33.44 -2.79
CA ASP A 42 -49.70 -34.14 -3.79
C ASP A 42 -49.93 -35.60 -3.43
N ASP A 43 -48.92 -36.36 -2.97
CA ASP A 43 -49.04 -37.78 -2.63
C ASP A 43 -49.49 -37.99 -1.18
N GLY A 44 -49.07 -37.07 -0.25
CA GLY A 44 -49.32 -37.28 1.18
C GLY A 44 -50.60 -36.60 1.68
N ILE A 45 -50.85 -35.33 1.26
CA ILE A 45 -51.99 -34.53 1.75
C ILE A 45 -53.22 -34.71 0.84
N ASP A 46 -53.04 -34.47 -0.44
CA ASP A 46 -54.11 -34.52 -1.43
C ASP A 46 -54.33 -35.93 -2.02
N GLY A 47 -53.35 -36.81 -1.89
CA GLY A 47 -53.37 -38.18 -2.41
C GLY A 47 -53.76 -39.24 -1.39
N SER A 48 -53.69 -40.50 -1.82
CA SER A 48 -54.04 -41.67 -1.00
C SER A 48 -52.93 -42.18 -0.07
N GLY A 49 -51.71 -41.57 -0.13
CA GLY A 49 -50.52 -42.03 0.61
C GLY A 49 -50.55 -41.72 2.10
N GLY A 50 -51.39 -40.74 2.55
CA GLY A 50 -51.61 -40.40 3.95
C GLY A 50 -50.32 -40.09 4.72
N MET A 51 -50.32 -40.43 6.02
CA MET A 51 -49.21 -40.10 6.92
C MET A 51 -47.91 -40.81 6.54
N ASP A 52 -47.96 -42.00 5.93
CA ASP A 52 -46.78 -42.77 5.53
C ASP A 52 -46.00 -42.05 4.42
N ALA A 53 -46.69 -41.48 3.44
CA ALA A 53 -46.06 -40.69 2.39
C ALA A 53 -45.50 -39.38 2.96
N VAL A 54 -46.24 -38.70 3.87
CA VAL A 54 -45.73 -37.48 4.55
C VAL A 54 -44.46 -37.78 5.33
N MET A 55 -44.41 -38.88 6.07
CA MET A 55 -43.19 -39.26 6.83
C MET A 55 -42.04 -39.61 5.89
N HIS A 56 -42.30 -40.33 4.78
CA HIS A 56 -41.28 -40.69 3.80
C HIS A 56 -40.62 -39.42 3.17
N TYR A 57 -41.43 -38.53 2.58
CA TYR A 57 -40.92 -37.30 1.98
C TYR A 57 -40.37 -36.35 3.02
N GLY A 58 -40.93 -36.31 4.23
CA GLY A 58 -40.43 -35.51 5.35
C GLY A 58 -38.99 -35.88 5.74
N TRP A 59 -38.69 -37.17 5.83
CA TRP A 59 -37.33 -37.64 6.09
C TRP A 59 -36.36 -37.29 4.95
N ILE A 60 -36.78 -37.41 3.69
CA ILE A 60 -35.93 -37.04 2.53
C ILE A 60 -35.67 -35.53 2.55
N LEU A 61 -36.68 -34.70 2.83
CA LEU A 61 -36.52 -33.24 2.96
C LEU A 61 -35.55 -32.90 4.09
N LEU A 62 -35.65 -33.56 5.24
CA LEU A 62 -34.73 -33.33 6.35
C LEU A 62 -33.28 -33.66 5.94
N VAL A 63 -33.05 -34.77 5.24
CA VAL A 63 -31.74 -35.13 4.72
C VAL A 63 -31.23 -34.09 3.71
N CYS A 64 -32.09 -33.64 2.79
CA CYS A 64 -31.71 -32.58 1.83
C CYS A 64 -31.35 -31.27 2.52
N CYS A 65 -32.08 -30.86 3.56
CA CYS A 65 -31.77 -29.68 4.36
C CYS A 65 -30.44 -29.79 5.08
N VAL A 66 -30.15 -30.96 5.69
CA VAL A 66 -28.85 -31.23 6.35
C VAL A 66 -27.70 -31.21 5.35
N LEU A 67 -27.90 -31.84 4.18
CA LEU A 67 -26.88 -31.84 3.11
C LEU A 67 -26.65 -30.43 2.58
N SER A 68 -27.70 -29.61 2.35
CA SER A 68 -27.60 -28.22 1.96
C SER A 68 -26.81 -27.40 2.98
N LEU A 69 -27.11 -27.58 4.28
CA LEU A 69 -26.36 -26.94 5.36
C LEU A 69 -24.87 -27.32 5.33
N ILE A 70 -24.55 -28.61 5.18
CA ILE A 70 -23.17 -29.09 5.13
C ILE A 70 -22.45 -28.51 3.91
N PHE A 71 -23.05 -28.55 2.73
CA PHE A 71 -22.45 -28.01 1.51
C PHE A 71 -22.27 -26.50 1.58
N GLY A 72 -23.25 -25.75 2.12
CA GLY A 72 -23.14 -24.31 2.33
C GLY A 72 -22.04 -23.93 3.34
N ALA A 73 -21.93 -24.70 4.43
CA ALA A 73 -20.87 -24.51 5.42
C ALA A 73 -19.48 -24.80 4.82
N LEU A 74 -19.32 -25.88 4.07
CA LEU A 74 -18.07 -26.23 3.39
C LEU A 74 -17.72 -25.20 2.31
N ALA A 75 -18.68 -24.76 1.51
CA ALA A 75 -18.48 -23.70 0.52
C ALA A 75 -17.97 -22.41 1.16
N GLY A 76 -18.59 -22.00 2.28
CA GLY A 76 -18.18 -20.84 3.06
C GLY A 76 -16.79 -20.98 3.67
N HIS A 77 -16.51 -22.15 4.26
CA HIS A 77 -15.20 -22.45 4.84
C HIS A 77 -14.08 -22.37 3.80
N PHE A 78 -14.23 -23.06 2.68
CA PHE A 78 -13.22 -23.04 1.61
C PHE A 78 -13.07 -21.67 0.96
N ALA A 79 -14.16 -20.89 0.80
CA ALA A 79 -14.11 -19.54 0.30
C ALA A 79 -13.32 -18.61 1.23
N ALA A 80 -13.59 -18.68 2.53
CA ALA A 80 -12.88 -17.88 3.53
C ALA A 80 -11.39 -18.24 3.59
N PHE A 81 -11.07 -19.53 3.59
CA PHE A 81 -9.69 -20.01 3.64
C PHE A 81 -8.92 -19.63 2.37
N ALA A 82 -9.53 -19.80 1.19
CA ALA A 82 -8.92 -19.42 -0.09
C ALA A 82 -8.70 -17.90 -0.20
N SER A 83 -9.67 -17.08 0.21
CA SER A 83 -9.56 -15.63 0.11
C SER A 83 -8.56 -15.06 1.11
N ALA A 84 -8.53 -15.56 2.34
CA ALA A 84 -7.54 -15.15 3.34
C ALA A 84 -6.11 -15.55 2.92
N GLY A 85 -5.94 -16.76 2.39
CA GLY A 85 -4.66 -17.24 1.87
C GLY A 85 -4.18 -16.44 0.66
N PHE A 86 -5.09 -16.13 -0.27
CA PHE A 86 -4.81 -15.25 -1.40
C PHE A 86 -4.34 -13.85 -0.94
N ALA A 87 -5.03 -13.25 0.03
CA ALA A 87 -4.66 -11.94 0.57
C ALA A 87 -3.30 -11.97 1.30
N ARG A 88 -3.01 -13.06 2.04
CA ARG A 88 -1.70 -13.29 2.65
C ARG A 88 -0.59 -13.27 1.61
N ASN A 89 -0.75 -14.07 0.56
CA ASN A 89 0.25 -14.17 -0.51
C ASN A 89 0.40 -12.84 -1.25
N LEU A 90 -0.70 -12.11 -1.48
CA LEU A 90 -0.68 -10.81 -2.15
C LEU A 90 0.09 -9.77 -1.34
N ARG A 91 -0.13 -9.72 0.00
CA ARG A 91 0.65 -8.85 0.90
C ARG A 91 2.13 -9.21 0.91
N HIS A 92 2.42 -10.51 0.94
CA HIS A 92 3.80 -11.02 0.84
C HIS A 92 4.45 -10.55 -0.46
N ASP A 93 3.81 -10.80 -1.61
CA ASP A 93 4.36 -10.44 -2.93
C ASP A 93 4.61 -8.93 -3.06
N MET A 94 3.65 -8.11 -2.59
CA MET A 94 3.80 -6.65 -2.57
C MET A 94 4.94 -6.21 -1.64
N PHE A 95 5.03 -6.77 -0.44
CA PHE A 95 6.07 -6.41 0.51
C PHE A 95 7.46 -6.72 -0.02
N TYR A 96 7.65 -7.94 -0.56
CA TYR A 96 8.92 -8.32 -1.17
C TYR A 96 9.27 -7.45 -2.38
N ARG A 97 8.28 -7.08 -3.18
CA ARG A 97 8.50 -6.20 -4.33
C ARG A 97 8.96 -4.82 -3.89
N VAL A 98 8.33 -4.24 -2.87
CA VAL A 98 8.69 -2.93 -2.30
C VAL A 98 10.09 -2.95 -1.68
N GLN A 99 10.50 -4.05 -1.03
CA GLN A 99 11.87 -4.18 -0.51
C GLN A 99 12.94 -4.14 -1.63
N GLY A 100 12.60 -4.58 -2.83
CA GLY A 100 13.48 -4.51 -4.00
C GLY A 100 13.45 -3.18 -4.76
N TYR A 101 12.70 -2.18 -4.32
CA TYR A 101 12.59 -0.89 -4.98
C TYR A 101 13.85 -0.05 -4.82
N SER A 102 14.18 0.71 -5.86
CA SER A 102 15.13 1.82 -5.78
C SER A 102 14.50 3.05 -5.12
N PHE A 103 15.29 4.05 -4.80
CA PHE A 103 14.80 5.33 -4.27
C PHE A 103 13.84 6.02 -5.25
N SER A 104 14.12 5.98 -6.55
CA SER A 104 13.25 6.56 -7.58
C SER A 104 11.87 5.90 -7.62
N ASN A 105 11.76 4.58 -7.40
CA ASN A 105 10.48 3.90 -7.27
C ASN A 105 9.73 4.32 -6.00
N ILE A 106 10.45 4.47 -4.86
CA ILE A 106 9.85 4.92 -3.59
C ILE A 106 9.36 6.37 -3.70
N ASP A 107 10.07 7.22 -4.40
CA ASP A 107 9.64 8.61 -4.66
C ASP A 107 8.36 8.68 -5.51
N LYS A 108 8.17 7.73 -6.43
CA LYS A 108 6.94 7.59 -7.23
C LYS A 108 5.74 7.21 -6.35
N PHE A 109 5.94 6.36 -5.35
CA PHE A 109 4.92 5.90 -4.43
C PHE A 109 5.15 6.50 -3.04
N SER A 110 4.25 7.36 -2.56
CA SER A 110 4.35 7.79 -1.16
C SER A 110 4.20 6.60 -0.19
N ALA A 111 4.93 6.63 0.93
CA ALA A 111 4.84 5.58 1.95
C ALA A 111 3.40 5.36 2.45
N ALA A 112 2.62 6.43 2.63
CA ALA A 112 1.22 6.36 3.01
C ALA A 112 0.36 5.63 1.95
N SER A 113 0.64 5.86 0.66
CA SER A 113 -0.02 5.16 -0.44
C SER A 113 0.29 3.66 -0.43
N LEU A 114 1.56 3.28 -0.23
CA LEU A 114 1.96 1.86 -0.13
C LEU A 114 1.29 1.15 1.05
N VAL A 115 1.21 1.80 2.21
CA VAL A 115 0.50 1.26 3.38
C VAL A 115 -0.99 1.04 3.05
N THR A 116 -1.67 2.00 2.43
CA THR A 116 -3.08 1.88 2.03
C THR A 116 -3.28 0.72 1.04
N ARG A 117 -2.37 0.57 0.07
CA ARG A 117 -2.42 -0.53 -0.91
C ARG A 117 -2.25 -1.90 -0.25
N MET A 118 -1.33 -2.04 0.72
CA MET A 118 -1.09 -3.30 1.45
C MET A 118 -2.19 -3.65 2.46
N THR A 119 -2.95 -2.68 2.94
CA THR A 119 -4.01 -2.87 3.93
C THR A 119 -5.39 -2.83 3.29
N THR A 120 -5.90 -1.66 2.99
CA THR A 120 -7.27 -1.44 2.53
C THR A 120 -7.51 -2.05 1.15
N ASP A 121 -6.61 -1.81 0.17
CA ASP A 121 -6.81 -2.32 -1.18
C ASP A 121 -6.73 -3.85 -1.24
N VAL A 122 -5.79 -4.46 -0.52
CA VAL A 122 -5.72 -5.93 -0.43
C VAL A 122 -6.98 -6.49 0.23
N THR A 123 -7.54 -5.83 1.25
CA THR A 123 -8.80 -6.27 1.89
C THR A 123 -9.99 -6.15 0.92
N ASN A 124 -10.06 -5.09 0.14
CA ASN A 124 -11.09 -4.93 -0.89
C ASN A 124 -11.01 -6.03 -1.95
N VAL A 125 -9.81 -6.34 -2.41
CA VAL A 125 -9.57 -7.41 -3.39
C VAL A 125 -9.85 -8.79 -2.79
N GLN A 126 -9.51 -9.02 -1.53
CA GLN A 126 -9.85 -10.25 -0.79
C GLN A 126 -11.36 -10.47 -0.74
N ASN A 127 -12.13 -9.45 -0.37
CA ASN A 127 -13.59 -9.52 -0.28
C ASN A 127 -14.22 -9.75 -1.66
N ALA A 128 -13.73 -9.07 -2.69
CA ALA A 128 -14.16 -9.28 -4.05
C ALA A 128 -13.86 -10.71 -4.54
N TYR A 129 -12.69 -11.23 -4.23
CA TYR A 129 -12.32 -12.60 -4.58
C TYR A 129 -13.20 -13.63 -3.87
N GLN A 130 -13.46 -13.46 -2.57
CA GLN A 130 -14.37 -14.33 -1.82
C GLN A 130 -15.78 -14.30 -2.42
N MET A 131 -16.27 -13.12 -2.77
CA MET A 131 -17.58 -12.94 -3.38
C MET A 131 -17.65 -13.57 -4.77
N LEU A 132 -16.56 -13.47 -5.54
CA LEU A 132 -16.45 -14.08 -6.87
C LEU A 132 -16.56 -15.60 -6.83
N ILE A 133 -15.80 -16.27 -5.94
CA ILE A 133 -15.77 -17.74 -5.89
C ILE A 133 -16.99 -18.37 -5.20
N ARG A 134 -17.78 -17.60 -4.46
CA ARG A 134 -18.96 -18.07 -3.74
C ARG A 134 -20.28 -17.53 -4.36
N VAL A 135 -20.47 -16.22 -4.35
CA VAL A 135 -21.77 -15.61 -4.68
C VAL A 135 -21.95 -15.40 -6.18
N ALA A 136 -20.89 -15.01 -6.88
CA ALA A 136 -20.95 -14.76 -8.32
C ALA A 136 -21.24 -16.02 -9.14
N LEU A 137 -20.85 -17.20 -8.63
CA LEU A 137 -21.19 -18.48 -9.24
C LEU A 137 -22.57 -18.97 -8.80
N ARG A 138 -22.92 -18.81 -7.49
CA ARG A 138 -24.20 -19.27 -6.94
C ARG A 138 -25.39 -18.66 -7.68
N SER A 139 -25.36 -17.35 -7.92
CA SER A 139 -26.52 -16.64 -8.50
C SER A 139 -26.89 -17.10 -9.91
N PRO A 140 -25.97 -17.20 -10.89
CA PRO A 140 -26.30 -17.76 -12.22
C PRO A 140 -26.73 -19.23 -12.18
N VAL A 141 -26.05 -20.05 -11.36
CA VAL A 141 -26.38 -21.49 -11.24
C VAL A 141 -27.80 -21.65 -10.66
N MET A 142 -28.12 -20.91 -9.59
CA MET A 142 -29.47 -20.90 -9.00
C MET A 142 -30.52 -20.45 -10.00
N LEU A 143 -30.25 -19.37 -10.73
CA LEU A 143 -31.17 -18.83 -11.74
C LEU A 143 -31.43 -19.87 -12.85
N ILE A 144 -30.37 -20.51 -13.37
CA ILE A 144 -30.48 -21.50 -14.45
C ILE A 144 -31.25 -22.75 -13.98
N PHE A 145 -30.88 -23.29 -12.81
CA PHE A 145 -31.51 -24.52 -12.29
C PHE A 145 -32.95 -24.29 -11.87
N SER A 146 -33.25 -23.18 -11.15
CA SER A 146 -34.64 -22.84 -10.78
C SER A 146 -35.50 -22.57 -12.01
N MET A 147 -34.94 -21.92 -13.05
CA MET A 147 -35.66 -21.72 -14.31
C MET A 147 -35.89 -23.03 -15.06
N ALA A 148 -34.88 -23.91 -15.16
CA ALA A 148 -35.01 -25.22 -15.78
C ALA A 148 -36.10 -26.08 -15.10
N MET A 149 -36.13 -26.05 -13.77
CA MET A 149 -37.15 -26.78 -13.00
C MET A 149 -38.55 -26.15 -13.13
N ALA A 150 -38.64 -24.81 -13.19
CA ALA A 150 -39.90 -24.15 -13.49
C ALA A 150 -40.47 -24.54 -14.88
N PHE A 151 -39.59 -24.67 -15.88
CA PHE A 151 -39.98 -25.15 -17.22
C PHE A 151 -40.38 -26.63 -17.22
N HIS A 152 -39.71 -27.45 -16.37
CA HIS A 152 -40.06 -28.87 -16.23
C HIS A 152 -41.45 -29.08 -15.63
N LEU A 153 -41.82 -28.29 -14.61
CA LEU A 153 -43.14 -28.36 -13.99
C LEU A 153 -44.24 -27.76 -14.89
N SER A 154 -44.04 -26.57 -15.44
CA SER A 154 -45.00 -25.94 -16.33
C SER A 154 -44.35 -24.92 -17.23
N ALA A 155 -44.13 -25.23 -18.50
CA ALA A 155 -43.56 -24.33 -19.48
C ALA A 155 -44.40 -23.03 -19.64
N LYS A 156 -45.73 -23.11 -19.54
CA LYS A 156 -46.62 -21.94 -19.64
C LYS A 156 -46.41 -20.94 -18.51
N LEU A 157 -46.27 -21.44 -17.27
CA LEU A 157 -46.05 -20.57 -16.09
C LEU A 157 -44.62 -20.07 -16.01
N ALA A 158 -43.64 -20.87 -16.46
CA ALA A 158 -42.22 -20.48 -16.50
C ALA A 158 -41.98 -19.28 -17.45
N LEU A 159 -42.77 -19.09 -18.48
CA LEU A 159 -42.71 -17.91 -19.36
C LEU A 159 -42.97 -16.61 -18.60
N ILE A 160 -43.75 -16.62 -17.51
CA ILE A 160 -43.97 -15.45 -16.66
C ILE A 160 -42.64 -14.99 -16.04
N TYR A 161 -41.83 -15.94 -15.53
CA TYR A 161 -40.52 -15.64 -14.98
C TYR A 161 -39.54 -15.17 -16.05
N LEU A 162 -39.56 -15.85 -17.23
CA LEU A 162 -38.72 -15.46 -18.36
C LEU A 162 -39.03 -14.02 -18.84
N ALA A 163 -40.27 -13.58 -18.77
CA ALA A 163 -40.66 -12.21 -19.07
C ALA A 163 -40.29 -11.22 -17.95
N ALA A 164 -40.31 -11.66 -16.69
CA ALA A 164 -39.96 -10.80 -15.55
C ALA A 164 -38.46 -10.50 -15.48
N ILE A 165 -37.58 -11.45 -15.88
CA ILE A 165 -36.11 -11.29 -15.86
C ILE A 165 -35.66 -10.05 -16.64
N PRO A 166 -36.03 -9.86 -17.95
CA PRO A 166 -35.62 -8.67 -18.67
C PRO A 166 -36.24 -7.38 -18.11
N VAL A 167 -37.47 -7.40 -17.61
CA VAL A 167 -38.10 -6.23 -16.98
C VAL A 167 -37.32 -5.78 -15.76
N LEU A 168 -37.01 -6.72 -14.85
CA LEU A 168 -36.20 -6.44 -13.66
C LEU A 168 -34.77 -6.07 -14.05
N GLY A 169 -34.15 -6.79 -15.00
CA GLY A 169 -32.80 -6.52 -15.49
C GLY A 169 -32.64 -5.12 -16.07
N VAL A 170 -33.59 -4.67 -16.92
CA VAL A 170 -33.61 -3.31 -17.48
C VAL A 170 -33.80 -2.28 -16.38
N GLY A 171 -34.70 -2.53 -15.42
CA GLY A 171 -34.91 -1.64 -14.26
C GLY A 171 -33.67 -1.47 -13.43
N LEU A 172 -32.99 -2.58 -13.07
CA LEU A 172 -31.75 -2.57 -12.32
C LEU A 172 -30.61 -1.88 -13.09
N TYR A 173 -30.48 -2.15 -14.40
CA TYR A 173 -29.50 -1.51 -15.26
C TYR A 173 -29.71 0.02 -15.31
N PHE A 174 -30.95 0.46 -15.43
CA PHE A 174 -31.28 1.88 -15.44
C PHE A 174 -30.96 2.59 -14.11
N ILE A 175 -31.30 1.95 -12.98
CA ILE A 175 -30.95 2.46 -11.65
C ILE A 175 -29.43 2.58 -11.53
N MET A 176 -28.69 1.50 -11.89
CA MET A 176 -27.25 1.42 -11.72
C MET A 176 -26.49 2.46 -12.56
N THR A 177 -26.87 2.63 -13.83
CA THR A 177 -26.23 3.62 -14.72
C THR A 177 -26.44 5.07 -14.25
N ARG A 178 -27.54 5.33 -13.53
CA ARG A 178 -27.82 6.66 -12.97
C ARG A 178 -27.18 6.89 -11.60
N VAL A 179 -26.86 5.84 -10.86
CA VAL A 179 -26.27 5.91 -9.52
C VAL A 179 -24.74 5.90 -9.58
N HIS A 180 -24.15 5.11 -10.47
CA HIS A 180 -22.69 4.97 -10.60
C HIS A 180 -21.93 6.30 -10.69
N PRO A 181 -22.28 7.26 -11.60
CA PRO A 181 -21.56 8.53 -11.69
C PRO A 181 -21.72 9.43 -10.46
N ILE A 182 -22.76 9.22 -9.65
CA ILE A 182 -22.93 9.93 -8.39
C ILE A 182 -21.94 9.37 -7.36
N PHE A 183 -21.83 8.06 -7.24
CA PHE A 183 -20.85 7.45 -6.34
C PHE A 183 -19.41 7.80 -6.70
N GLU A 184 -19.07 7.86 -7.99
CA GLU A 184 -17.73 8.33 -8.39
C GLU A 184 -17.43 9.76 -7.88
N ARG A 185 -18.41 10.67 -7.94
CA ARG A 185 -18.26 12.01 -7.38
C ARG A 185 -18.15 11.99 -5.86
N VAL A 186 -18.96 11.18 -5.20
CA VAL A 186 -18.91 11.00 -3.74
C VAL A 186 -17.52 10.55 -3.31
N PHE A 187 -16.94 9.53 -3.96
CA PHE A 187 -15.60 9.06 -3.62
C PHE A 187 -14.53 10.14 -3.84
N LYS A 188 -14.58 10.88 -4.96
CA LYS A 188 -13.67 12.01 -5.19
C LYS A 188 -13.81 13.12 -4.14
N THR A 189 -15.02 13.32 -3.61
CA THR A 189 -15.28 14.30 -2.55
C THR A 189 -14.82 13.78 -1.19
N TYR A 190 -14.90 12.45 -0.94
CA TYR A 190 -14.27 11.81 0.22
C TYR A 190 -12.75 11.96 0.23
N ASP A 191 -12.09 11.82 -0.93
CA ASP A 191 -10.64 12.06 -1.03
C ASP A 191 -10.29 13.50 -0.64
N LYS A 192 -11.10 14.49 -1.08
CA LYS A 192 -10.93 15.89 -0.66
C LYS A 192 -11.14 16.08 0.84
N LEU A 193 -12.16 15.42 1.41
CA LEU A 193 -12.42 15.47 2.84
C LEU A 193 -11.24 14.91 3.64
N ASN A 194 -10.73 13.75 3.23
CA ASN A 194 -9.58 13.11 3.87
C ASN A 194 -8.34 14.01 3.82
N ASN A 195 -8.07 14.63 2.66
CA ASN A 195 -6.94 15.55 2.50
C ASN A 195 -7.07 16.77 3.42
N VAL A 196 -8.25 17.40 3.47
CA VAL A 196 -8.51 18.54 4.37
C VAL A 196 -8.39 18.16 5.83
N THR A 197 -8.91 16.98 6.20
CA THR A 197 -8.80 16.47 7.58
C THR A 197 -7.34 16.21 7.95
N GLN A 198 -6.58 15.57 7.07
CA GLN A 198 -5.17 15.28 7.29
C GLN A 198 -4.33 16.56 7.37
N GLU A 199 -4.58 17.52 6.48
CA GLU A 199 -3.95 18.86 6.50
C GLU A 199 -4.23 19.58 7.83
N ASN A 200 -5.50 19.60 8.25
CA ASN A 200 -5.92 20.24 9.51
C ASN A 200 -5.27 19.58 10.73
N LEU A 201 -5.27 18.25 10.82
CA LEU A 201 -4.64 17.51 11.92
C LEU A 201 -3.13 17.71 11.98
N HIS A 202 -2.43 17.73 10.84
CA HIS A 202 -1.01 18.08 10.77
C HIS A 202 -0.75 19.53 11.20
N GLY A 203 -1.59 20.45 10.72
CA GLY A 203 -1.50 21.86 11.01
C GLY A 203 -2.25 22.32 12.25
N ILE A 204 -2.75 21.44 13.12
CA ILE A 204 -3.67 21.82 14.20
C ILE A 204 -3.09 22.86 15.16
N ARG A 205 -1.78 22.81 15.41
CA ARG A 205 -1.10 23.81 16.23
C ARG A 205 -1.13 25.21 15.58
N VAL A 206 -1.01 25.26 14.26
CA VAL A 206 -1.10 26.52 13.48
C VAL A 206 -2.53 27.04 13.52
N VAL A 207 -3.53 26.17 13.27
CA VAL A 207 -4.95 26.54 13.35
C VAL A 207 -5.26 27.15 14.71
N LYS A 208 -4.80 26.51 15.80
CA LYS A 208 -4.98 26.99 17.16
C LYS A 208 -4.24 28.29 17.46
N SER A 209 -2.98 28.41 17.01
CA SER A 209 -2.18 29.62 17.27
C SER A 209 -2.69 30.86 16.53
N PHE A 210 -3.34 30.67 15.37
CA PHE A 210 -3.92 31.75 14.58
C PHE A 210 -5.43 31.95 14.79
N VAL A 211 -6.05 31.17 15.70
CA VAL A 211 -7.50 31.22 16.02
C VAL A 211 -8.35 31.09 14.73
N ARG A 212 -8.08 30.06 13.93
CA ARG A 212 -8.73 29.83 12.62
C ARG A 212 -9.65 28.61 12.60
N GLU A 213 -10.13 28.16 13.76
CA GLU A 213 -11.01 27.01 13.89
C GLU A 213 -12.29 27.18 13.08
N ASP A 214 -12.94 28.36 13.15
CA ASP A 214 -14.19 28.60 12.42
C ASP A 214 -14.01 28.52 10.90
N HIS A 215 -12.87 28.98 10.39
CA HIS A 215 -12.54 28.85 8.97
C HIS A 215 -12.40 27.39 8.53
N GLU A 216 -11.69 26.58 9.32
CA GLU A 216 -11.52 25.16 9.03
C GLU A 216 -12.81 24.38 9.18
N ILE A 217 -13.67 24.73 10.17
CA ILE A 217 -15.00 24.16 10.35
C ILE A 217 -15.88 24.46 9.13
N GLN A 218 -15.87 25.69 8.61
CA GLN A 218 -16.62 26.04 7.41
C GLN A 218 -16.13 25.28 6.18
N LYS A 219 -14.80 25.18 5.98
CA LYS A 219 -14.17 24.41 4.89
C LYS A 219 -14.59 22.95 4.94
N PHE A 220 -14.51 22.32 6.11
CA PHE A 220 -14.93 20.93 6.34
C PHE A 220 -16.42 20.75 6.12
N SER A 221 -17.26 21.61 6.70
CA SER A 221 -18.71 21.55 6.60
C SER A 221 -19.21 21.68 5.16
N GLY A 222 -18.58 22.53 4.35
CA GLY A 222 -18.92 22.68 2.94
C GLY A 222 -18.64 21.39 2.13
N ILE A 223 -17.54 20.71 2.41
CA ILE A 223 -17.22 19.42 1.75
C ILE A 223 -18.18 18.32 2.25
N SER A 224 -18.43 18.27 3.56
CA SER A 224 -19.35 17.31 4.18
C SER A 224 -20.78 17.46 3.65
N GLU A 225 -21.27 18.70 3.46
CA GLU A 225 -22.58 18.98 2.87
C GLU A 225 -22.66 18.49 1.42
N ASN A 226 -21.62 18.66 0.60
CA ASN A 226 -21.57 18.13 -0.75
C ASN A 226 -21.67 16.59 -0.77
N ILE A 227 -20.97 15.91 0.16
CA ILE A 227 -21.07 14.46 0.33
C ILE A 227 -22.50 14.08 0.70
N TYR A 228 -23.09 14.75 1.66
CA TYR A 228 -24.47 14.50 2.08
C TYR A 228 -25.46 14.62 0.93
N GLN A 229 -25.36 15.69 0.16
CA GLN A 229 -26.28 15.91 -0.98
C GLN A 229 -26.13 14.85 -2.06
N ASP A 230 -24.90 14.54 -2.46
CA ASP A 230 -24.66 13.54 -3.50
C ASP A 230 -25.02 12.14 -2.99
N PHE A 231 -24.66 11.79 -1.76
CA PHE A 231 -25.01 10.51 -1.15
C PHE A 231 -26.52 10.35 -1.02
N SER A 232 -27.21 11.39 -0.52
CA SER A 232 -28.67 11.40 -0.48
C SER A 232 -29.32 11.22 -1.84
N ARG A 233 -28.76 11.84 -2.90
CA ARG A 233 -29.27 11.64 -4.28
C ARG A 233 -29.04 10.22 -4.80
N ALA A 234 -27.90 9.61 -4.45
CA ALA A 234 -27.61 8.22 -4.78
C ALA A 234 -28.57 7.27 -4.07
N GLU A 235 -28.70 7.42 -2.75
CA GLU A 235 -29.56 6.59 -1.90
C GLU A 235 -31.04 6.69 -2.29
N LYS A 236 -31.55 7.90 -2.57
CA LYS A 236 -32.92 8.08 -3.07
C LYS A 236 -33.19 7.29 -4.35
N ARG A 237 -32.20 7.13 -5.24
CA ARG A 237 -32.35 6.34 -6.45
C ARG A 237 -32.20 4.84 -6.18
N LEU A 238 -31.26 4.46 -5.31
CA LEU A 238 -31.08 3.07 -4.86
C LEU A 238 -32.30 2.56 -4.09
N ALA A 239 -32.98 3.43 -3.35
CA ALA A 239 -34.18 3.07 -2.60
C ALA A 239 -35.29 2.46 -3.50
N PHE A 240 -35.31 2.75 -4.80
CA PHE A 240 -36.23 2.13 -5.75
C PHE A 240 -35.89 0.66 -6.07
N ASN A 241 -34.69 0.19 -5.74
CA ASN A 241 -34.27 -1.17 -6.07
C ASN A 241 -35.15 -2.23 -5.39
N MET A 242 -35.34 -2.10 -4.07
CA MET A 242 -36.17 -3.03 -3.30
C MET A 242 -37.66 -2.99 -3.70
N PRO A 243 -38.33 -1.84 -3.81
CA PRO A 243 -39.71 -1.76 -4.30
C PRO A 243 -39.90 -2.32 -5.71
N LEU A 244 -38.96 -2.07 -6.62
CA LEU A 244 -39.01 -2.62 -7.99
C LEU A 244 -38.95 -4.16 -7.97
N MET A 245 -38.05 -4.71 -7.18
CA MET A 245 -37.93 -6.17 -7.01
C MET A 245 -39.20 -6.75 -6.40
N GLN A 246 -39.71 -6.17 -5.31
CA GLN A 246 -40.95 -6.63 -4.66
C GLN A 246 -42.14 -6.54 -5.61
N PHE A 247 -42.27 -5.46 -6.36
CA PHE A 247 -43.31 -5.32 -7.37
C PHE A 247 -43.25 -6.43 -8.40
N CYS A 248 -42.09 -6.69 -9.02
CA CYS A 248 -41.91 -7.78 -9.97
C CYS A 248 -42.25 -9.15 -9.34
N MET A 249 -41.81 -9.38 -8.08
CA MET A 249 -42.08 -10.61 -7.33
C MET A 249 -43.59 -10.80 -7.12
N TYR A 250 -44.29 -9.79 -6.61
CA TYR A 250 -45.73 -9.91 -6.37
C TYR A 250 -46.54 -10.05 -7.67
N VAL A 251 -46.15 -9.33 -8.72
CA VAL A 251 -46.77 -9.52 -10.03
C VAL A 251 -46.59 -10.96 -10.53
N CYS A 252 -45.40 -11.50 -10.45
CA CYS A 252 -45.13 -12.90 -10.79
C CYS A 252 -45.99 -13.85 -9.93
N LEU A 253 -46.03 -13.69 -8.63
CA LEU A 253 -46.78 -14.53 -7.70
C LEU A 253 -48.29 -14.45 -8.00
N ILE A 254 -48.84 -13.26 -8.25
CA ILE A 254 -50.26 -13.08 -8.60
C ILE A 254 -50.59 -13.77 -9.95
N LEU A 255 -49.76 -13.57 -10.98
CA LEU A 255 -49.97 -14.18 -12.28
C LEU A 255 -49.86 -15.70 -12.23
N VAL A 256 -48.83 -16.23 -11.51
CA VAL A 256 -48.63 -17.68 -11.33
C VAL A 256 -49.79 -18.28 -10.53
N SER A 257 -50.24 -17.62 -9.47
CA SER A 257 -51.43 -18.06 -8.69
C SER A 257 -52.71 -18.04 -9.54
N TRP A 258 -52.93 -16.98 -10.30
CA TRP A 258 -54.13 -16.84 -11.14
C TRP A 258 -54.20 -17.90 -12.26
N PHE A 259 -53.14 -18.01 -13.04
CA PHE A 259 -53.08 -19.00 -14.12
C PHE A 259 -52.92 -20.43 -13.59
N GLY A 260 -52.16 -20.63 -12.51
CA GLY A 260 -51.96 -21.93 -11.83
C GLY A 260 -53.29 -22.44 -11.25
N ALA A 261 -54.07 -21.60 -10.57
CA ALA A 261 -55.40 -22.01 -10.08
C ALA A 261 -56.34 -22.48 -11.23
N ARG A 262 -56.31 -21.77 -12.36
CA ARG A 262 -57.06 -22.25 -13.55
C ARG A 262 -56.57 -23.59 -14.04
N MET A 263 -55.27 -23.84 -14.03
CA MET A 263 -54.65 -25.12 -14.45
C MET A 263 -54.96 -26.23 -13.46
N ILE A 264 -55.05 -25.97 -12.16
CA ILE A 264 -55.46 -26.93 -11.11
C ILE A 264 -56.93 -27.34 -11.34
N VAL A 265 -57.84 -26.36 -11.56
CA VAL A 265 -59.25 -26.66 -11.84
C VAL A 265 -59.40 -27.47 -13.12
N SER A 266 -58.55 -27.28 -14.14
CA SER A 266 -58.52 -28.08 -15.36
C SER A 266 -57.72 -29.40 -15.22
N ARG A 267 -57.23 -29.74 -14.02
CA ARG A 267 -56.40 -30.94 -13.69
C ARG A 267 -55.15 -31.10 -14.54
N THR A 268 -54.55 -30.00 -14.96
CA THR A 268 -53.29 -29.97 -15.71
C THR A 268 -52.07 -29.56 -14.87
N LEU A 269 -52.31 -29.20 -13.61
CA LEU A 269 -51.28 -28.86 -12.60
C LEU A 269 -51.79 -29.35 -11.24
N THR A 270 -50.85 -29.75 -10.35
CA THR A 270 -51.18 -30.13 -8.96
C THR A 270 -51.00 -28.93 -8.01
N THR A 271 -51.53 -29.05 -6.79
CA THR A 271 -51.37 -28.06 -5.73
C THR A 271 -49.91 -27.92 -5.31
N GLY A 272 -49.20 -29.04 -5.16
CA GLY A 272 -47.78 -29.04 -4.80
C GLY A 272 -46.88 -28.44 -5.88
N GLU A 273 -47.18 -28.71 -7.17
CA GLU A 273 -46.45 -28.09 -8.28
C GLU A 273 -46.61 -26.58 -8.29
N LEU A 274 -47.82 -26.04 -8.01
CA LEU A 274 -48.02 -24.59 -7.88
C LEU A 274 -47.19 -24.00 -6.77
N MET A 275 -47.15 -24.62 -5.58
CA MET A 275 -46.31 -24.16 -4.46
C MET A 275 -44.83 -24.15 -4.80
N SER A 276 -44.36 -25.18 -5.52
CA SER A 276 -42.97 -25.23 -5.99
C SER A 276 -42.65 -24.11 -6.98
N LEU A 277 -43.55 -23.83 -7.93
CA LEU A 277 -43.41 -22.70 -8.87
C LEU A 277 -43.32 -21.36 -8.14
N MET A 278 -44.15 -21.13 -7.10
CA MET A 278 -44.06 -19.91 -6.29
C MET A 278 -42.69 -19.77 -5.60
N THR A 279 -42.15 -20.88 -5.10
CA THR A 279 -40.81 -20.89 -4.49
C THR A 279 -39.71 -20.58 -5.52
N TYR A 280 -39.79 -21.19 -6.72
CA TYR A 280 -38.82 -20.88 -7.80
C TYR A 280 -38.92 -19.42 -8.25
N ALA A 281 -40.09 -18.78 -8.23
CA ALA A 281 -40.19 -17.34 -8.49
C ALA A 281 -39.30 -16.50 -7.56
N ILE A 282 -39.37 -16.82 -6.26
CA ILE A 282 -38.54 -16.12 -5.25
C ILE A 282 -37.06 -16.38 -5.50
N GLN A 283 -36.67 -17.65 -5.76
CA GLN A 283 -35.27 -17.99 -6.00
C GLN A 283 -34.70 -17.32 -7.25
N ILE A 284 -35.45 -17.29 -8.37
CA ILE A 284 -35.04 -16.66 -9.63
C ILE A 284 -34.82 -15.16 -9.43
N LEU A 285 -35.79 -14.45 -8.84
CA LEU A 285 -35.73 -12.99 -8.68
C LEU A 285 -34.64 -12.59 -7.66
N SER A 286 -34.50 -13.34 -6.55
CA SER A 286 -33.45 -13.10 -5.57
C SER A 286 -32.06 -13.32 -6.15
N SER A 287 -31.88 -14.34 -7.02
CA SER A 287 -30.62 -14.59 -7.72
C SER A 287 -30.22 -13.44 -8.64
N LEU A 288 -31.18 -12.81 -9.31
CA LEU A 288 -30.92 -11.65 -10.17
C LEU A 288 -30.47 -10.44 -9.36
N MET A 289 -31.07 -10.22 -8.18
CA MET A 289 -30.65 -9.15 -7.26
C MET A 289 -29.23 -9.37 -6.74
N MET A 290 -28.90 -10.61 -6.32
CA MET A 290 -27.55 -10.96 -5.89
C MET A 290 -26.51 -10.74 -6.99
N LEU A 291 -26.84 -11.07 -8.24
CA LEU A 291 -25.96 -10.86 -9.39
C LEU A 291 -25.67 -9.36 -9.58
N SER A 292 -26.67 -8.50 -9.41
CA SER A 292 -26.49 -7.04 -9.43
C SER A 292 -25.52 -6.57 -8.35
N MET A 293 -25.65 -7.08 -7.12
CA MET A 293 -24.75 -6.74 -6.00
C MET A 293 -23.30 -7.17 -6.28
N VAL A 294 -23.10 -8.36 -6.84
CA VAL A 294 -21.79 -8.85 -7.25
C VAL A 294 -21.14 -7.93 -8.28
N PHE A 295 -21.90 -7.48 -9.27
CA PHE A 295 -21.40 -6.56 -10.29
C PHE A 295 -20.89 -5.23 -9.69
N VAL A 296 -21.64 -4.66 -8.74
CA VAL A 296 -21.21 -3.44 -8.02
C VAL A 296 -19.89 -3.68 -7.29
N MET A 297 -19.81 -4.79 -6.54
CA MET A 297 -18.62 -5.11 -5.74
C MET A 297 -17.37 -5.31 -6.61
N ILE A 298 -17.49 -6.00 -7.74
CA ILE A 298 -16.40 -6.17 -8.70
C ILE A 298 -15.96 -4.81 -9.27
N THR A 299 -16.91 -3.95 -9.61
CA THR A 299 -16.61 -2.61 -10.14
C THR A 299 -15.87 -1.76 -9.13
N MET A 300 -16.30 -1.77 -7.86
CA MET A 300 -15.63 -1.04 -6.77
C MET A 300 -14.21 -1.56 -6.50
N SER A 301 -14.01 -2.87 -6.60
CA SER A 301 -12.70 -3.50 -6.34
C SER A 301 -11.70 -3.29 -7.48
N ARG A 302 -12.15 -2.89 -8.67
CA ARG A 302 -11.30 -2.71 -9.85
C ARG A 302 -10.18 -1.70 -9.60
N ALA A 303 -10.48 -0.55 -9.00
CA ALA A 303 -9.49 0.47 -8.68
C ALA A 303 -8.42 -0.04 -7.70
N SER A 304 -8.83 -0.82 -6.69
CA SER A 304 -7.90 -1.45 -5.75
C SER A 304 -7.00 -2.49 -6.46
N CYS A 305 -7.58 -3.27 -7.39
CA CYS A 305 -6.81 -4.21 -8.22
C CYS A 305 -5.76 -3.49 -9.08
N GLU A 306 -6.13 -2.37 -9.72
CA GLU A 306 -5.23 -1.58 -10.55
C GLU A 306 -4.05 -1.02 -9.75
N ARG A 307 -4.31 -0.45 -8.55
CA ARG A 307 -3.26 0.06 -7.66
C ARG A 307 -2.32 -1.03 -7.13
N ILE A 308 -2.83 -2.22 -6.83
CA ILE A 308 -1.99 -3.35 -6.42
C ILE A 308 -1.11 -3.83 -7.57
N VAL A 309 -1.69 -3.95 -8.76
CA VAL A 309 -0.95 -4.41 -9.94
C VAL A 309 0.13 -3.40 -10.33
N GLU A 310 -0.12 -2.10 -10.18
CA GLU A 310 0.90 -1.06 -10.37
C GLU A 310 2.13 -1.30 -9.48
N VAL A 311 1.93 -1.66 -8.19
CA VAL A 311 3.05 -2.02 -7.30
C VAL A 311 3.73 -3.32 -7.74
N LEU A 312 2.98 -4.33 -8.15
CA LEU A 312 3.56 -5.62 -8.57
C LEU A 312 4.28 -5.54 -9.92
N ASP A 313 3.90 -4.60 -10.78
CA ASP A 313 4.48 -4.40 -12.12
C ASP A 313 5.69 -3.46 -12.10
N GLU A 314 5.82 -2.63 -11.07
CA GLU A 314 6.94 -1.72 -10.93
C GLU A 314 8.24 -2.50 -10.78
N GLU A 315 9.23 -2.15 -11.60
CA GLU A 315 10.56 -2.76 -11.57
C GLU A 315 11.59 -1.75 -11.06
N SER A 316 12.56 -2.23 -10.26
CA SER A 316 13.67 -1.40 -9.82
C SER A 316 14.51 -1.01 -11.03
N ASP A 317 14.77 0.28 -11.17
CA ASP A 317 15.67 0.81 -12.20
C ASP A 317 17.16 0.65 -11.83
N ILE A 318 17.44 0.30 -10.57
CA ILE A 318 18.78 0.01 -10.07
C ILE A 318 18.87 -1.48 -9.74
N THR A 319 19.69 -2.18 -10.52
CA THR A 319 19.94 -3.61 -10.34
C THR A 319 21.43 -3.89 -10.46
N SER A 320 21.89 -4.96 -9.85
CA SER A 320 23.27 -5.46 -10.03
C SER A 320 23.40 -6.12 -11.40
N PRO A 321 24.47 -5.85 -12.17
CA PRO A 321 24.75 -6.57 -13.42
C PRO A 321 25.10 -8.04 -13.14
N ALA A 322 25.02 -8.89 -14.16
CA ALA A 322 25.28 -10.32 -14.01
C ALA A 322 26.76 -10.63 -13.68
N ASP A 323 27.68 -9.76 -14.09
CA ASP A 323 29.12 -9.79 -13.83
C ASP A 323 29.55 -8.74 -12.81
N ALA A 324 28.72 -8.49 -11.80
CA ALA A 324 28.94 -7.44 -10.81
C ALA A 324 30.26 -7.62 -10.05
N VAL A 325 30.94 -6.51 -9.80
CA VAL A 325 32.12 -6.46 -8.94
C VAL A 325 31.67 -6.58 -7.46
N THR A 326 32.24 -7.54 -6.74
CA THR A 326 31.88 -7.88 -5.35
C THR A 326 32.89 -7.41 -4.31
N ALA A 327 33.79 -6.49 -4.66
CA ALA A 327 34.73 -5.90 -3.73
C ALA A 327 35.03 -4.46 -4.13
N VAL A 328 34.97 -3.53 -3.20
CA VAL A 328 35.39 -2.14 -3.39
C VAL A 328 36.88 -2.04 -3.06
N PRO A 329 37.74 -1.59 -3.98
CA PRO A 329 39.20 -1.56 -3.72
C PRO A 329 39.58 -0.60 -2.60
N ASP A 330 39.15 0.66 -2.73
CA ASP A 330 39.43 1.74 -1.75
C ASP A 330 38.27 2.74 -1.69
N GLY A 331 38.42 3.80 -0.90
CA GLY A 331 37.43 4.85 -0.71
C GLY A 331 37.59 6.06 -1.63
N SER A 332 38.33 5.96 -2.75
CA SER A 332 38.41 7.06 -3.72
C SER A 332 37.08 7.25 -4.47
N VAL A 333 36.76 8.48 -4.81
CA VAL A 333 35.51 8.82 -5.51
C VAL A 333 35.78 9.80 -6.63
N ASP A 334 35.35 9.43 -7.86
CA ASP A 334 35.47 10.25 -9.05
C ASP A 334 34.10 10.53 -9.67
N PHE A 335 33.87 11.80 -10.00
CA PHE A 335 32.73 12.23 -10.82
C PHE A 335 33.30 12.72 -12.14
N ASN A 336 32.96 12.05 -13.23
CA ASN A 336 33.46 12.40 -14.56
C ASN A 336 32.32 13.01 -15.39
N HIS A 337 32.28 14.32 -15.50
CA HIS A 337 31.29 15.10 -16.25
C HIS A 337 29.86 14.69 -15.91
N VAL A 338 29.54 14.64 -14.61
CA VAL A 338 28.28 14.11 -14.11
C VAL A 338 27.19 15.17 -14.14
N SER A 339 26.09 14.86 -14.84
CA SER A 339 24.83 15.59 -14.70
C SER A 339 23.72 14.65 -14.19
N PHE A 340 22.84 15.16 -13.34
CA PHE A 340 21.80 14.38 -12.72
C PHE A 340 20.44 15.08 -12.69
N SER A 341 19.38 14.34 -13.00
CA SER A 341 17.98 14.78 -12.91
C SER A 341 17.09 13.70 -12.31
N TYR A 342 16.32 14.03 -11.29
CA TYR A 342 15.30 13.10 -10.71
C TYR A 342 14.24 12.68 -11.73
N SER A 343 13.94 13.56 -12.70
CA SER A 343 12.99 13.25 -13.78
C SER A 343 13.59 12.46 -14.94
N LYS A 344 14.88 12.11 -14.89
CA LYS A 344 15.66 11.48 -15.97
C LYS A 344 15.65 12.29 -17.28
N ARG A 345 15.41 13.60 -17.21
CA ARG A 345 15.37 14.50 -18.35
C ARG A 345 16.58 15.41 -18.31
N GLU A 346 17.34 15.43 -19.41
CA GLU A 346 18.56 16.26 -19.55
C GLU A 346 18.29 17.77 -19.51
N ASP A 347 17.06 18.21 -19.85
CA ASP A 347 16.67 19.62 -19.82
C ASP A 347 16.29 20.12 -18.40
N LYS A 348 16.33 19.25 -17.39
CA LYS A 348 15.98 19.58 -15.99
C LYS A 348 16.96 18.95 -15.00
N CYS A 349 18.24 19.17 -15.23
CA CYS A 349 19.27 18.72 -14.31
C CYS A 349 19.26 19.54 -13.03
N CYS A 350 19.48 18.86 -11.90
CA CYS A 350 19.77 19.49 -10.62
C CYS A 350 21.26 19.51 -10.30
N LEU A 351 22.06 18.67 -10.98
CA LEU A 351 23.52 18.72 -11.05
C LEU A 351 23.91 18.82 -12.51
N GLU A 352 24.86 19.71 -12.83
CA GLU A 352 25.29 19.98 -14.18
C GLU A 352 26.82 19.96 -14.29
N ASP A 353 27.34 19.04 -15.12
CA ASP A 353 28.75 18.91 -15.50
C ASP A 353 29.71 18.91 -14.30
N VAL A 354 29.43 18.10 -13.31
CA VAL A 354 30.28 17.94 -12.12
C VAL A 354 31.48 17.07 -12.47
N ASP A 355 32.68 17.66 -12.36
CA ASP A 355 33.97 16.98 -12.51
C ASP A 355 34.77 17.09 -11.22
N LEU A 356 35.06 15.95 -10.56
CA LEU A 356 35.60 15.93 -9.21
C LEU A 356 36.39 14.64 -8.96
N HIS A 357 37.60 14.79 -8.39
CA HIS A 357 38.44 13.68 -7.96
C HIS A 357 38.77 13.77 -6.47
N ILE A 358 38.38 12.76 -5.71
CA ILE A 358 38.58 12.67 -4.25
C ILE A 358 39.39 11.41 -3.93
N PRO A 359 40.65 11.55 -3.49
CA PRO A 359 41.48 10.44 -3.03
C PRO A 359 40.89 9.74 -1.80
N ALA A 360 41.25 8.45 -1.62
CA ALA A 360 40.87 7.69 -0.45
C ALA A 360 41.41 8.33 0.86
N GLY A 361 40.63 8.28 1.94
CA GLY A 361 40.98 8.81 3.25
C GLY A 361 40.76 10.33 3.40
N MET A 362 40.46 11.05 2.33
CA MET A 362 40.25 12.51 2.37
C MET A 362 38.95 12.87 3.07
N THR A 363 38.99 13.96 3.85
CA THR A 363 37.78 14.59 4.42
C THR A 363 37.35 15.77 3.52
N VAL A 364 36.18 15.67 2.94
CA VAL A 364 35.59 16.64 2.00
C VAL A 364 34.41 17.34 2.64
N GLY A 365 34.47 18.66 2.76
CA GLY A 365 33.36 19.50 3.13
C GLY A 365 32.53 19.89 1.91
N ILE A 366 31.22 19.95 2.02
CA ILE A 366 30.33 20.43 0.95
C ILE A 366 29.46 21.58 1.48
N LEU A 367 29.66 22.76 0.91
CA LEU A 367 28.91 23.97 1.22
C LEU A 367 28.04 24.40 0.02
N GLY A 368 26.94 25.06 0.30
CA GLY A 368 26.09 25.67 -0.73
C GLY A 368 24.72 26.05 -0.17
N GLY A 369 24.00 26.88 -0.88
CA GLY A 369 22.65 27.31 -0.52
C GLY A 369 21.62 26.20 -0.44
N THR A 370 20.43 26.49 0.09
CA THR A 370 19.31 25.56 0.04
C THR A 370 18.91 25.34 -1.42
N GLY A 371 18.81 24.07 -1.84
CA GLY A 371 18.49 23.73 -3.23
C GLY A 371 19.70 23.62 -4.17
N SER A 372 20.94 23.83 -3.72
CA SER A 372 22.14 23.69 -4.54
C SER A 372 22.56 22.25 -4.87
N ALA A 373 21.70 21.27 -4.60
CA ALA A 373 21.85 19.84 -4.91
C ALA A 373 22.98 19.09 -4.15
N LYS A 374 23.39 19.54 -2.97
CA LYS A 374 24.40 18.87 -2.12
C LYS A 374 24.06 17.42 -1.81
N SER A 375 22.86 17.17 -1.33
CA SER A 375 22.40 15.81 -1.04
C SER A 375 22.32 14.95 -2.29
N SER A 376 21.91 15.53 -3.43
CA SER A 376 21.85 14.82 -4.71
C SER A 376 23.24 14.34 -5.15
N LEU A 377 24.28 15.16 -4.95
CA LEU A 377 25.66 14.78 -5.28
C LEU A 377 26.11 13.54 -4.52
N VAL A 378 25.96 13.55 -3.20
CA VAL A 378 26.45 12.43 -2.37
C VAL A 378 25.59 11.17 -2.47
N GLN A 379 24.32 11.28 -2.87
CA GLN A 379 23.43 10.13 -3.08
C GLN A 379 23.81 9.29 -4.32
N LEU A 380 24.58 9.84 -5.24
CA LEU A 380 25.10 9.10 -6.38
C LEU A 380 26.24 8.14 -6.00
N ILE A 381 26.99 8.42 -4.92
CA ILE A 381 28.12 7.59 -4.47
C ILE A 381 27.67 6.18 -4.05
N PRO A 382 26.67 5.98 -3.15
CA PRO A 382 26.13 4.66 -2.82
C PRO A 382 25.14 4.15 -3.88
N ARG A 383 25.07 4.79 -5.04
CA ARG A 383 24.13 4.45 -6.10
C ARG A 383 22.68 4.36 -5.60
N LEU A 384 22.21 5.41 -4.87
CA LEU A 384 20.78 5.53 -4.55
C LEU A 384 20.00 5.98 -5.77
N TYR A 385 20.67 6.71 -6.67
CA TYR A 385 20.24 7.08 -8.02
C TYR A 385 21.40 6.89 -8.98
N ASP A 386 21.10 6.69 -10.26
CA ASP A 386 22.10 6.68 -11.33
C ASP A 386 22.23 8.06 -11.95
N ALA A 387 23.46 8.47 -12.33
CA ALA A 387 23.71 9.70 -13.06
C ALA A 387 22.96 9.69 -14.41
N THR A 388 22.41 10.86 -14.81
CA THR A 388 21.74 11.02 -16.11
C THR A 388 22.77 11.07 -17.24
N VAL A 389 23.87 11.80 -17.02
CA VAL A 389 25.01 11.91 -17.95
C VAL A 389 26.29 11.73 -17.14
N GLY A 390 27.34 11.23 -17.75
CA GLY A 390 28.63 11.00 -17.11
C GLY A 390 28.72 9.72 -16.30
N THR A 391 29.77 9.60 -15.48
CA THR A 391 30.04 8.40 -14.67
C THR A 391 30.49 8.79 -13.27
N VAL A 392 29.98 8.09 -12.27
CA VAL A 392 30.47 8.12 -10.89
C VAL A 392 31.26 6.85 -10.64
N GLN A 393 32.48 6.98 -10.11
CA GLN A 393 33.34 5.85 -9.79
C GLN A 393 33.68 5.84 -8.30
N VAL A 394 33.80 4.65 -7.74
CA VAL A 394 34.29 4.38 -6.40
C VAL A 394 35.42 3.36 -6.51
N GLY A 395 36.59 3.64 -5.90
CA GLY A 395 37.76 2.79 -6.08
C GLY A 395 38.19 2.63 -7.54
N GLY A 396 37.98 3.67 -8.39
CA GLY A 396 38.27 3.66 -9.81
C GLY A 396 37.31 2.82 -10.69
N ILE A 397 36.24 2.27 -10.15
CA ILE A 397 35.27 1.44 -10.86
C ILE A 397 33.90 2.16 -10.86
N ASP A 398 33.23 2.20 -12.03
CA ASP A 398 31.88 2.78 -12.17
C ASP A 398 30.91 2.11 -11.21
N VAL A 399 30.16 2.91 -10.44
CA VAL A 399 29.18 2.42 -9.45
C VAL A 399 28.13 1.48 -10.04
N ARG A 400 27.83 1.61 -11.33
CA ARG A 400 26.90 0.74 -12.07
C ARG A 400 27.41 -0.68 -12.29
N ARG A 401 28.73 -0.91 -12.15
CA ARG A 401 29.36 -2.22 -12.32
C ARG A 401 29.47 -3.00 -11.02
N TYR A 402 29.23 -2.38 -9.89
CA TYR A 402 29.20 -3.07 -8.59
C TYR A 402 27.93 -3.86 -8.39
N ASP A 403 28.05 -4.93 -7.59
CA ASP A 403 26.91 -5.42 -6.85
C ASP A 403 26.42 -4.34 -5.88
N VAL A 404 25.11 -4.02 -5.98
CA VAL A 404 24.53 -2.87 -5.25
C VAL A 404 24.64 -3.05 -3.73
N GLU A 405 24.50 -4.28 -3.25
CA GLU A 405 24.61 -4.58 -1.82
C GLU A 405 26.04 -4.38 -1.34
N THR A 406 27.03 -4.92 -2.07
CA THR A 406 28.46 -4.75 -1.77
C THR A 406 28.87 -3.28 -1.74
N LEU A 407 28.48 -2.48 -2.75
CA LEU A 407 28.78 -1.05 -2.75
C LEU A 407 28.18 -0.35 -1.54
N ARG A 408 26.92 -0.64 -1.25
CA ARG A 408 26.22 -0.03 -0.11
C ARG A 408 26.72 -0.52 1.24
N GLN A 409 27.35 -1.69 1.33
CA GLN A 409 28.03 -2.13 2.54
C GLN A 409 29.27 -1.29 2.83
N GLU A 410 30.03 -0.91 1.83
CA GLU A 410 31.27 -0.14 1.96
C GLU A 410 31.05 1.39 2.04
N VAL A 411 29.83 1.86 1.70
CA VAL A 411 29.45 3.27 1.80
C VAL A 411 28.37 3.43 2.86
N ALA A 412 28.68 4.08 3.97
CA ALA A 412 27.71 4.44 5.00
C ALA A 412 27.23 5.87 4.80
N MET A 413 25.92 6.06 4.89
CA MET A 413 25.31 7.39 4.75
C MET A 413 24.37 7.69 5.92
N VAL A 414 24.61 8.81 6.59
CA VAL A 414 23.68 9.41 7.55
C VAL A 414 22.87 10.46 6.81
N LEU A 415 21.59 10.19 6.62
CA LEU A 415 20.67 11.05 5.86
C LEU A 415 20.30 12.29 6.67
N GLN A 416 19.97 13.38 6.00
CA GLN A 416 19.49 14.63 6.63
C GLN A 416 18.29 14.36 7.57
N LYS A 417 17.35 13.51 7.15
CA LYS A 417 16.23 13.08 7.98
C LYS A 417 16.58 11.82 8.74
N ASN A 418 17.05 11.99 9.96
CA ASN A 418 17.44 10.88 10.84
C ASN A 418 16.22 10.09 11.34
N VAL A 419 16.21 8.78 11.10
CA VAL A 419 15.14 7.88 11.51
C VAL A 419 15.69 6.75 12.37
N LEU A 420 15.07 6.56 13.54
CA LEU A 420 15.28 5.39 14.39
C LEU A 420 14.06 4.49 14.33
N PHE A 421 14.28 3.18 14.43
CA PHE A 421 13.21 2.18 14.45
C PHE A 421 12.78 1.91 15.89
N SER A 422 11.55 1.43 16.06
CA SER A 422 11.07 0.92 17.34
C SER A 422 11.93 -0.27 17.79
N GLY A 423 12.39 -0.25 19.01
CA GLY A 423 13.28 -1.26 19.55
C GLY A 423 14.31 -0.65 20.50
N THR A 424 15.23 -1.43 21.02
CA THR A 424 16.29 -0.93 21.92
C THR A 424 17.33 -0.09 21.16
N ILE A 425 18.14 0.67 21.87
CA ILE A 425 19.30 1.36 21.29
C ILE A 425 20.23 0.33 20.64
N LYS A 426 20.51 -0.81 21.29
CA LYS A 426 21.32 -1.90 20.72
C LYS A 426 20.75 -2.41 19.39
N GLU A 427 19.45 -2.66 19.33
CA GLU A 427 18.80 -3.10 18.08
C GLU A 427 18.92 -2.06 16.98
N ASN A 428 18.81 -0.78 17.29
CA ASN A 428 19.04 0.29 16.33
C ASN A 428 20.50 0.38 15.85
N LEU A 429 21.48 0.15 16.72
CA LEU A 429 22.90 0.12 16.36
C LEU A 429 23.24 -1.07 15.47
N ARG A 430 22.66 -2.25 15.73
CA ARG A 430 22.86 -3.48 14.95
C ARG A 430 22.35 -3.40 13.50
N TRP A 431 21.65 -2.35 13.12
CA TRP A 431 21.42 -2.06 11.70
C TRP A 431 22.72 -1.72 10.93
N GLY A 432 23.76 -1.27 11.63
CA GLY A 432 25.09 -1.07 11.05
C GLY A 432 25.86 -2.38 10.87
N ASP A 433 25.84 -3.22 11.90
CA ASP A 433 26.45 -4.56 11.92
C ASP A 433 25.61 -5.47 12.85
N PRO A 434 24.90 -6.49 12.31
CA PRO A 434 24.07 -7.40 13.10
C PRO A 434 24.86 -8.21 14.16
N ASP A 435 26.14 -8.48 13.89
CA ASP A 435 27.00 -9.31 14.73
C ASP A 435 27.87 -8.48 15.68
N ALA A 436 27.69 -7.17 15.73
CA ALA A 436 28.47 -6.27 16.57
C ALA A 436 28.41 -6.65 18.07
N THR A 437 29.57 -6.67 18.71
CA THR A 437 29.67 -6.87 20.15
C THR A 437 29.26 -5.62 20.93
N ASP A 438 28.96 -5.80 22.23
CA ASP A 438 28.61 -4.67 23.10
C ASP A 438 29.77 -3.67 23.20
N GLU A 439 31.03 -4.14 23.24
CA GLU A 439 32.23 -3.30 23.27
C GLU A 439 32.40 -2.47 21.98
N GLU A 440 32.10 -3.05 20.81
CA GLU A 440 32.13 -2.32 19.54
C GLU A 440 31.02 -1.24 19.49
N MET A 441 29.83 -1.56 19.96
CA MET A 441 28.72 -0.59 20.06
C MET A 441 29.07 0.57 20.99
N GLU A 442 29.63 0.28 22.17
CA GLU A 442 30.11 1.31 23.11
C GLU A 442 31.20 2.17 22.48
N ARG A 443 32.18 1.56 21.79
CA ARG A 443 33.25 2.29 21.11
C ARG A 443 32.71 3.30 20.11
N VAL A 444 31.82 2.88 19.19
CA VAL A 444 31.27 3.80 18.18
C VAL A 444 30.34 4.84 18.80
N CYS A 445 29.66 4.52 19.91
CA CYS A 445 28.86 5.49 20.64
C CYS A 445 29.74 6.54 21.34
N ARG A 446 30.92 6.17 21.83
CA ARG A 446 31.90 7.15 22.36
C ARG A 446 32.39 8.06 21.22
N LEU A 447 32.74 7.52 20.04
CA LEU A 447 33.14 8.31 18.86
C LEU A 447 32.07 9.30 18.41
N ALA A 448 30.82 8.88 18.47
CA ALA A 448 29.67 9.72 18.12
C ALA A 448 29.18 10.61 19.28
N HIS A 449 29.89 10.62 20.42
CA HIS A 449 29.46 11.28 21.66
C HIS A 449 28.05 10.91 22.12
N ALA A 450 27.62 9.66 21.81
CA ALA A 450 26.30 9.15 22.18
C ALA A 450 26.32 8.44 23.54
N ASP A 451 27.44 7.84 23.93
CA ASP A 451 27.57 7.06 25.17
C ASP A 451 27.20 7.88 26.41
N GLU A 452 27.64 9.14 26.50
CA GLU A 452 27.36 10.03 27.62
C GLU A 452 25.86 10.12 27.97
N PHE A 453 25.01 10.35 27.00
CA PHE A 453 23.57 10.44 27.26
C PHE A 453 22.90 9.06 27.40
N ILE A 454 23.43 8.01 26.74
CA ILE A 454 22.92 6.65 26.88
C ILE A 454 23.07 6.18 28.32
N GLN A 455 24.20 6.46 28.94
CA GLN A 455 24.48 6.13 30.36
C GLN A 455 23.54 6.88 31.33
N THR A 456 22.91 7.97 30.92
CA THR A 456 21.91 8.66 31.75
C THR A 456 20.52 8.01 31.74
N PHE A 457 20.28 7.12 30.80
CA PHE A 457 19.03 6.38 30.77
C PHE A 457 19.01 5.24 31.78
N PRO A 458 17.86 4.96 32.43
CA PRO A 458 17.77 3.89 33.45
C PRO A 458 18.18 2.52 32.94
N GLU A 459 17.93 2.21 31.68
CA GLU A 459 18.22 0.92 31.04
C GLU A 459 19.45 1.00 30.11
N GLY A 460 20.18 2.13 30.09
CA GLY A 460 21.37 2.32 29.28
C GLY A 460 21.12 1.98 27.79
N TYR A 461 21.94 1.09 27.25
CA TYR A 461 21.83 0.62 25.85
C TYR A 461 20.58 -0.23 25.56
N ASP A 462 19.91 -0.77 26.57
CA ASP A 462 18.68 -1.53 26.43
C ASP A 462 17.42 -0.63 26.47
N THR A 463 17.61 0.69 26.60
CA THR A 463 16.53 1.68 26.54
C THR A 463 15.76 1.57 25.24
N TYR A 464 14.42 1.45 25.35
CA TYR A 464 13.52 1.33 24.21
C TYR A 464 13.33 2.67 23.51
N ILE A 465 13.53 2.68 22.20
CA ILE A 465 13.26 3.81 21.29
C ILE A 465 11.88 3.62 20.66
N GLU A 466 11.05 4.63 20.77
CA GLU A 466 9.74 4.64 20.13
C GLU A 466 9.85 4.87 18.61
N GLN A 467 8.77 4.61 17.89
CA GLN A 467 8.71 4.76 16.42
C GLN A 467 9.17 6.15 15.97
N GLY A 468 10.17 6.16 15.10
CA GLY A 468 10.78 7.40 14.60
C GLY A 468 11.62 8.14 15.63
N GLY A 469 11.88 7.55 16.82
CA GLY A 469 12.68 8.15 17.90
C GLY A 469 11.97 9.33 18.57
N SER A 470 10.64 9.23 18.79
CA SER A 470 9.86 10.33 19.39
C SER A 470 10.23 10.64 20.83
N ASN A 471 10.83 9.69 21.54
CA ASN A 471 11.26 9.79 22.94
C ASN A 471 12.73 10.22 23.12
N VAL A 472 13.43 10.57 22.04
CA VAL A 472 14.81 11.11 22.09
C VAL A 472 14.90 12.44 21.38
N SER A 473 15.83 13.31 21.85
CA SER A 473 16.04 14.63 21.22
C SER A 473 16.63 14.52 19.82
N GLY A 474 16.51 15.60 19.00
CA GLY A 474 17.07 15.64 17.65
C GLY A 474 18.58 15.35 17.63
N GLY A 475 19.35 15.96 18.52
CA GLY A 475 20.79 15.73 18.62
C GLY A 475 21.17 14.33 19.13
N GLN A 476 20.40 13.74 20.05
CA GLN A 476 20.56 12.33 20.45
C GLN A 476 20.32 11.38 19.28
N LYS A 477 19.25 11.63 18.52
CA LYS A 477 18.91 10.86 17.32
C LYS A 477 20.01 10.92 16.26
N GLN A 478 20.56 12.11 16.00
CA GLN A 478 21.67 12.30 15.07
C GLN A 478 22.89 11.50 15.50
N ARG A 479 23.30 11.60 16.77
CA ARG A 479 24.45 10.88 17.31
C ARG A 479 24.29 9.35 17.24
N LEU A 480 23.09 8.83 17.52
CA LEU A 480 22.79 7.40 17.33
C LEU A 480 22.88 6.97 15.87
N CYS A 481 22.41 7.79 14.93
CA CYS A 481 22.53 7.50 13.50
C CYS A 481 23.99 7.53 13.02
N ILE A 482 24.82 8.44 13.56
CA ILE A 482 26.27 8.47 13.30
C ILE A 482 26.93 7.21 13.85
N ALA A 483 26.66 6.83 15.12
CA ALA A 483 27.19 5.61 15.72
C ALA A 483 26.82 4.35 14.90
N ARG A 484 25.57 4.26 14.44
CA ARG A 484 25.09 3.19 13.55
C ARG A 484 25.88 3.13 12.24
N ALA A 485 26.17 4.29 11.63
CA ALA A 485 26.94 4.35 10.39
C ALA A 485 28.42 3.95 10.61
N LEU A 486 29.01 4.32 11.75
CA LEU A 486 30.38 3.96 12.11
C LEU A 486 30.54 2.46 12.39
N LEU A 487 29.52 1.83 12.97
CA LEU A 487 29.53 0.40 13.27
C LEU A 487 29.71 -0.46 12.02
N LYS A 488 29.30 0.05 10.88
CA LYS A 488 29.44 -0.59 9.56
C LYS A 488 30.91 -0.68 9.08
N LYS A 489 31.84 0.09 9.69
CA LYS A 489 33.25 0.19 9.32
C LYS A 489 33.48 0.51 7.82
N PRO A 490 32.82 1.56 7.30
CA PRO A 490 32.78 1.82 5.86
C PRO A 490 34.10 2.38 5.31
N LYS A 491 34.35 2.19 4.01
CA LYS A 491 35.42 2.89 3.26
C LYS A 491 35.07 4.34 2.98
N ILE A 492 33.75 4.64 2.83
CA ILE A 492 33.25 5.99 2.60
C ILE A 492 32.14 6.28 3.60
N LEU A 493 32.26 7.38 4.35
CA LEU A 493 31.27 7.89 5.28
C LEU A 493 30.68 9.20 4.77
N ILE A 494 29.36 9.26 4.60
CA ILE A 494 28.62 10.43 4.15
C ILE A 494 27.77 10.95 5.31
N LEU A 495 27.98 12.20 5.71
CA LEU A 495 27.22 12.91 6.74
C LEU A 495 26.42 14.05 6.09
N ASP A 496 25.14 13.81 5.76
CA ASP A 496 24.28 14.80 5.12
C ASP A 496 23.54 15.62 6.18
N ASP A 497 24.04 16.82 6.49
CA ASP A 497 23.52 17.76 7.51
C ASP A 497 23.21 17.09 8.87
N SER A 498 24.00 16.06 9.19
CA SER A 498 23.72 15.13 10.29
C SER A 498 24.19 15.62 11.65
N THR A 499 24.76 16.81 11.75
CA THR A 499 25.14 17.45 13.02
C THR A 499 24.41 18.78 13.26
N SER A 500 23.43 19.12 12.44
CA SER A 500 22.70 20.40 12.53
C SER A 500 21.94 20.61 13.84
N ALA A 501 21.46 19.54 14.48
CA ALA A 501 20.78 19.57 15.77
C ALA A 501 21.73 19.28 16.96
N VAL A 502 23.02 19.09 16.69
CA VAL A 502 24.06 18.92 17.71
C VAL A 502 24.69 20.28 18.03
N ASP A 503 25.04 20.52 19.26
CA ASP A 503 25.75 21.74 19.67
C ASP A 503 27.16 21.81 19.06
N THR A 504 27.71 23.02 18.95
CA THR A 504 28.97 23.29 18.24
C THR A 504 30.17 22.56 18.87
N HIS A 505 30.16 22.40 20.20
CA HIS A 505 31.26 21.71 20.89
C HIS A 505 31.24 20.22 20.59
N THR A 506 30.08 19.57 20.75
CA THR A 506 29.91 18.15 20.44
C THR A 506 30.18 17.85 18.96
N ASP A 507 29.73 18.72 18.01
CA ASP A 507 30.07 18.60 16.59
C ASP A 507 31.58 18.61 16.34
N ALA A 508 32.31 19.52 16.96
CA ALA A 508 33.77 19.59 16.85
C ALA A 508 34.46 18.32 17.42
N CYS A 509 33.99 17.82 18.56
CA CYS A 509 34.49 16.58 19.14
C CYS A 509 34.25 15.36 18.27
N ILE A 510 33.04 15.23 17.67
CA ILE A 510 32.72 14.16 16.73
C ILE A 510 33.66 14.23 15.53
N ARG A 511 33.85 15.39 14.91
CA ARG A 511 34.74 15.56 13.75
C ARG A 511 36.19 15.22 14.08
N GLN A 512 36.67 15.60 15.26
CA GLN A 512 38.01 15.25 15.73
C GLN A 512 38.15 13.74 15.91
N ALA A 513 37.16 13.08 16.58
CA ALA A 513 37.16 11.64 16.75
C ALA A 513 37.14 10.88 15.40
N LEU A 514 36.36 11.35 14.43
CA LEU A 514 36.31 10.78 13.09
C LEU A 514 37.65 10.91 12.33
N ARG A 515 38.43 11.98 12.60
CA ARG A 515 39.74 12.19 11.99
C ARG A 515 40.77 11.27 12.59
N ASP A 516 40.77 11.13 13.92
CA ASP A 516 41.82 10.42 14.65
C ASP A 516 41.61 8.90 14.61
N GLU A 517 40.37 8.44 14.68
CA GLU A 517 40.05 7.01 14.85
C GLU A 517 39.75 6.28 13.52
N ILE A 518 39.36 6.99 12.45
CA ILE A 518 39.09 6.41 11.14
C ILE A 518 39.78 7.20 10.00
N PRO A 519 41.13 7.39 10.06
CA PRO A 519 41.85 8.21 9.07
C PRO A 519 41.71 7.66 7.64
N ASP A 520 41.66 6.35 7.45
CA ASP A 520 41.61 5.71 6.12
C ASP A 520 40.23 5.78 5.46
N THR A 521 39.19 6.15 6.19
CA THR A 521 37.83 6.32 5.66
C THR A 521 37.70 7.66 4.96
N THR A 522 37.23 7.69 3.72
CA THR A 522 36.87 8.93 3.00
C THR A 522 35.59 9.50 3.59
N LYS A 523 35.59 10.78 3.93
CA LYS A 523 34.47 11.44 4.62
C LYS A 523 33.90 12.56 3.77
N PHE A 524 32.60 12.52 3.51
CA PHE A 524 31.85 13.64 2.92
C PHE A 524 30.96 14.26 4.00
N ILE A 525 31.20 15.52 4.30
CA ILE A 525 30.47 16.26 5.34
C ILE A 525 29.70 17.41 4.67
N ILE A 526 28.40 17.29 4.60
CA ILE A 526 27.53 18.39 4.20
C ILE A 526 27.11 19.11 5.46
N ALA A 527 27.39 20.39 5.53
CA ALA A 527 26.95 21.24 6.64
C ALA A 527 26.53 22.62 6.15
N GLN A 528 25.61 23.23 6.89
CA GLN A 528 25.19 24.62 6.67
C GLN A 528 26.12 25.61 7.36
N ARG A 529 26.84 25.16 8.41
CA ARG A 529 27.78 25.99 9.17
C ARG A 529 29.17 25.82 8.59
N VAL A 530 29.80 26.94 8.22
CA VAL A 530 31.19 26.95 7.73
C VAL A 530 32.14 26.37 8.78
N THR A 531 31.88 26.66 10.07
CA THR A 531 32.68 26.14 11.19
C THR A 531 32.75 24.62 11.26
N SER A 532 31.77 23.90 10.73
CA SER A 532 31.78 22.43 10.66
C SER A 532 32.61 21.90 9.48
N LEU A 533 33.07 22.76 8.56
CA LEU A 533 33.81 22.39 7.36
C LEU A 533 35.24 22.92 7.34
N MET A 534 35.61 23.83 8.23
CA MET A 534 36.91 24.52 8.21
C MET A 534 38.12 23.59 8.32
N ASP A 535 37.93 22.47 8.98
CA ASP A 535 38.97 21.45 9.18
C ASP A 535 39.02 20.38 8.08
N ALA A 536 38.20 20.48 7.05
CA ALA A 536 38.20 19.55 5.92
C ALA A 536 39.44 19.77 5.02
N ASP A 537 39.97 18.68 4.47
CA ASP A 537 41.14 18.72 3.57
C ASP A 537 40.81 19.50 2.29
N ARG A 538 39.57 19.37 1.81
CA ARG A 538 39.01 20.14 0.70
C ARG A 538 37.55 20.49 1.01
N ILE A 539 37.15 21.66 0.54
CA ILE A 539 35.77 22.12 0.60
C ILE A 539 35.28 22.39 -0.82
N ILE A 540 34.13 21.84 -1.16
CA ILE A 540 33.44 22.04 -2.42
C ILE A 540 32.32 23.06 -2.16
N VAL A 541 32.30 24.12 -2.93
CA VAL A 541 31.21 25.10 -2.94
C VAL A 541 30.30 24.80 -4.12
N LEU A 542 29.06 24.43 -3.84
CA LEU A 542 28.03 24.14 -4.84
C LEU A 542 27.07 25.34 -4.94
N ASP A 543 26.86 25.82 -6.16
CA ASP A 543 25.86 26.81 -6.47
C ASP A 543 25.05 26.40 -7.71
N GLU A 544 23.73 26.49 -7.63
CA GLU A 544 22.79 26.12 -8.71
C GLU A 544 23.12 24.78 -9.41
N GLY A 545 23.59 23.79 -8.65
CA GLY A 545 23.92 22.45 -9.18
C GLY A 545 25.29 22.33 -9.86
N ARG A 546 26.13 23.36 -9.82
CA ARG A 546 27.49 23.38 -10.36
C ARG A 546 28.52 23.58 -9.26
N ILE A 547 29.75 23.16 -9.53
CA ILE A 547 30.89 23.46 -8.65
C ILE A 547 31.34 24.88 -8.93
N ASP A 548 31.14 25.78 -7.95
CA ASP A 548 31.61 27.19 -8.01
C ASP A 548 33.07 27.31 -7.56
N GLY A 549 33.52 26.44 -6.64
CA GLY A 549 34.90 26.44 -6.19
C GLY A 549 35.27 25.20 -5.38
N ILE A 550 36.56 24.84 -5.44
CA ILE A 550 37.16 23.78 -4.63
C ILE A 550 38.46 24.32 -4.03
N GLY A 551 38.67 24.10 -2.74
CA GLY A 551 39.90 24.50 -2.06
C GLY A 551 39.88 24.24 -0.56
N THR A 552 40.94 24.64 0.12
CA THR A 552 40.97 24.67 1.58
C THR A 552 40.18 25.88 2.10
N HIS A 553 39.89 25.92 3.39
CA HIS A 553 39.23 27.05 4.03
C HIS A 553 39.92 28.38 3.70
N GLU A 554 41.26 28.45 3.79
CA GLU A 554 42.02 29.69 3.53
C GLU A 554 42.02 30.11 2.05
N GLU A 555 42.07 29.12 1.13
CA GLU A 555 42.02 29.35 -0.32
C GLU A 555 40.65 29.93 -0.72
N LEU A 556 39.57 29.31 -0.22
CA LEU A 556 38.21 29.74 -0.54
C LEU A 556 37.86 31.12 0.07
N LEU A 557 38.34 31.42 1.26
CA LEU A 557 38.16 32.76 1.83
C LEU A 557 38.76 33.86 0.96
N LYS A 558 39.88 33.56 0.27
CA LYS A 558 40.54 34.52 -0.62
C LYS A 558 39.91 34.61 -1.99
N ASN A 559 39.55 33.45 -2.55
CA ASN A 559 39.27 33.31 -3.98
C ASN A 559 37.79 33.07 -4.31
N ASN A 560 36.95 32.68 -3.32
CA ASN A 560 35.53 32.39 -3.57
C ASN A 560 34.61 33.39 -2.86
N VAL A 561 33.77 34.05 -3.64
CA VAL A 561 32.89 35.11 -3.13
C VAL A 561 31.78 34.50 -2.26
N ILE A 562 31.11 33.43 -2.73
CA ILE A 562 30.00 32.80 -2.03
C ILE A 562 30.47 32.27 -0.67
N TYR A 563 31.61 31.58 -0.64
CA TYR A 563 32.18 31.03 0.60
C TYR A 563 32.47 32.14 1.62
N ARG A 564 33.09 33.19 1.18
CA ARG A 564 33.43 34.37 2.03
C ARG A 564 32.19 35.05 2.58
N GLU A 565 31.18 35.30 1.76
CA GLU A 565 29.94 35.94 2.19
C GLU A 565 29.21 35.11 3.24
N VAL A 566 29.11 33.77 3.03
CA VAL A 566 28.50 32.85 4.00
C VAL A 566 29.28 32.86 5.32
N TYR A 567 30.61 32.79 5.25
CA TYR A 567 31.48 32.82 6.43
C TYR A 567 31.32 34.14 7.23
N GLU A 568 31.41 35.29 6.56
CA GLU A 568 31.28 36.61 7.21
C GLU A 568 29.87 36.82 7.80
N SER A 569 28.83 36.36 7.12
CA SER A 569 27.46 36.41 7.62
C SER A 569 27.30 35.63 8.92
N GLN A 570 27.89 34.41 8.98
CA GLN A 570 27.84 33.55 10.17
C GLN A 570 28.67 34.11 11.33
N GLN A 571 29.80 34.73 11.03
CA GLN A 571 30.64 35.40 12.03
C GLN A 571 29.93 36.62 12.66
N LYS A 572 29.29 37.46 11.86
CA LYS A 572 28.53 38.64 12.33
C LYS A 572 27.33 38.27 13.20
N GLY A 573 26.70 37.10 12.92
CA GLY A 573 25.60 36.60 13.74
C GLY A 573 26.04 35.94 15.06
N SER A 574 27.34 35.71 15.25
CA SER A 574 27.91 35.08 16.45
C SER A 574 28.46 36.09 17.48
N VAL A 575 28.48 37.39 17.17
CA VAL A 575 28.87 38.42 18.12
C VAL A 575 27.66 38.79 18.98
N PRO A 576 27.64 38.55 20.31
CA PRO A 576 26.57 38.98 21.20
C PRO A 576 26.52 40.53 21.15
N GLN A 577 25.33 41.10 20.86
CA GLN A 577 25.04 42.52 21.08
C GLN A 577 24.99 42.85 22.56
#